data_5e021a62aea72a3573ab5bf90c86acc6
#
_entry.id   5e021a62aea72a3573ab5bf90c86acc6
#
_cell.length_a   1.000
_cell.length_b   1.000
_cell.length_c   1.000
_cell.angle_alpha   90.00
_cell.angle_beta   90.00
_cell.angle_gamma   90.00
#
_symmetry.space_group_name_H-M   'P 1'
#
loop_
_entity.id
_entity.type
_entity.pdbx_description
1 polymer ?
#
loop_
_entity_poly.entity_id
_entity_poly.type
_entity_poly.pdbx_seq_one_letter_code
_entity_poly.pdbx_strand_id
1 'polypeptide(L)'
;TQGVDPALVYAVMKAESNFDPNATSHAGARGLMQITPDTFDWLQTKLREGVPYTADDLYTPRVNIRYGCKFLQILQDKYSEQTTALSAYNAGIGTVNNWLSNPDVSQDGVELDRIPYPETERYVNAVLQNYHKYRELYEFDEIGGTFHG
;
A
#
# COMPACT_ATOMS: atom_id res chain seq x y z
N THR A 1 -2.36 9.78 -9.08
CA THR A 1 -2.37 8.89 -7.95
C THR A 1 -3.75 8.28 -7.67
N GLN A 2 -4.69 8.42 -8.61
CA GLN A 2 -5.96 7.69 -8.67
C GLN A 2 -6.80 7.83 -7.39
N GLY A 3 -6.84 9.01 -6.81
CA GLY A 3 -7.67 9.27 -5.64
C GLY A 3 -7.07 8.82 -4.32
N VAL A 4 -5.84 8.33 -4.31
CA VAL A 4 -5.13 7.98 -3.08
C VAL A 4 -4.35 9.20 -2.59
N ASP A 5 -4.38 9.43 -1.27
CA ASP A 5 -3.62 10.51 -0.65
C ASP A 5 -2.13 10.36 -0.98
N PRO A 6 -1.49 11.38 -1.59
CA PRO A 6 -0.06 11.29 -1.91
C PRO A 6 0.83 10.99 -0.71
N ALA A 7 0.48 11.47 0.47
CA ALA A 7 1.25 11.18 1.69
C ALA A 7 1.24 9.68 2.02
N LEU A 8 0.10 9.01 1.77
CA LEU A 8 0.00 7.57 1.98
C LEU A 8 0.86 6.82 0.96
N VAL A 9 0.86 7.24 -0.30
CA VAL A 9 1.69 6.63 -1.34
C VAL A 9 3.17 6.73 -0.96
N TYR A 10 3.63 7.91 -0.53
CA TYR A 10 5.02 8.08 -0.09
C TYR A 10 5.33 7.21 1.13
N ALA A 11 4.40 7.13 2.08
CA ALA A 11 4.58 6.30 3.28
C ALA A 11 4.76 4.82 2.93
N VAL A 12 3.97 4.33 1.98
CA VAL A 12 4.09 2.95 1.49
C VAL A 12 5.41 2.74 0.78
N MET A 13 5.81 3.65 -0.12
CA MET A 13 7.09 3.53 -0.82
C MET A 13 8.27 3.53 0.14
N LYS A 14 8.22 4.37 1.17
CA LYS A 14 9.27 4.41 2.19
C LYS A 14 9.39 3.07 2.91
N ALA A 15 8.26 2.51 3.35
CA ALA A 15 8.23 1.24 4.08
C ALA A 15 8.61 0.06 3.18
N GLU A 16 8.16 0.05 1.92
CA GLU A 16 8.34 -1.09 1.03
C GLU A 16 9.76 -1.17 0.45
N SER A 17 10.28 -0.08 -0.04
CA SER A 17 11.52 -0.10 -0.80
C SER A 17 12.52 0.98 -0.39
N ASN A 18 12.15 1.87 0.53
CA ASN A 18 12.93 3.06 0.83
C ASN A 18 13.23 3.87 -0.45
N PHE A 19 12.22 3.96 -1.33
CA PHE A 19 12.28 4.67 -2.61
C PHE A 19 13.26 4.06 -3.62
N ASP A 20 13.55 2.76 -3.52
CA ASP A 20 14.42 2.06 -4.46
C ASP A 20 13.59 1.44 -5.60
N PRO A 21 13.66 1.98 -6.83
CA PRO A 21 12.87 1.45 -7.94
C PRO A 21 13.31 0.05 -8.39
N ASN A 22 14.50 -0.39 -7.98
CA ASN A 22 15.06 -1.68 -8.38
C ASN A 22 14.95 -2.74 -7.29
N ALA A 23 14.27 -2.43 -6.18
CA ALA A 23 14.15 -3.37 -5.06
C ALA A 23 13.38 -4.63 -5.47
N THR A 24 13.87 -5.77 -5.02
CA THR A 24 13.21 -7.07 -5.20
C THR A 24 13.25 -7.83 -3.89
N SER A 25 12.09 -8.27 -3.40
CA SER A 25 12.01 -9.02 -2.15
C SER A 25 12.19 -10.53 -2.38
N HIS A 26 12.32 -11.29 -1.30
CA HIS A 26 12.39 -12.76 -1.37
C HIS A 26 11.13 -13.36 -2.00
N ALA A 27 9.99 -12.72 -1.82
CA ALA A 27 8.73 -13.19 -2.40
C ALA A 27 8.55 -12.73 -3.85
N GLY A 28 9.53 -12.02 -4.42
CA GLY A 28 9.46 -11.55 -5.79
C GLY A 28 8.71 -10.24 -5.96
N ALA A 29 8.34 -9.57 -4.88
CA ALA A 29 7.77 -8.23 -4.95
C ALA A 29 8.82 -7.26 -5.52
N ARG A 30 8.39 -6.35 -6.39
CA ARG A 30 9.30 -5.53 -7.21
C ARG A 30 8.97 -4.06 -7.15
N GLY A 31 10.02 -3.25 -7.17
CA GLY A 31 9.94 -1.81 -7.40
C GLY A 31 9.53 -1.00 -6.19
N LEU A 32 9.21 0.25 -6.44
CA LEU A 32 8.96 1.25 -5.40
C LEU A 32 7.90 0.83 -4.38
N MET A 33 6.79 0.26 -4.83
CA MET A 33 5.67 -0.11 -3.97
C MET A 33 5.59 -1.62 -3.72
N GLN A 34 6.60 -2.36 -4.17
CA GLN A 34 6.76 -3.80 -3.91
C GLN A 34 5.52 -4.62 -4.29
N ILE A 35 5.22 -4.64 -5.58
CA ILE A 35 4.10 -5.39 -6.12
C ILE A 35 4.61 -6.75 -6.59
N THR A 36 3.92 -7.84 -6.19
CA THR A 36 4.26 -9.16 -6.68
C THR A 36 3.72 -9.37 -8.09
N PRO A 37 4.35 -10.28 -8.87
CA PRO A 37 3.86 -10.58 -10.21
C PRO A 37 2.39 -11.02 -10.24
N ASP A 38 1.96 -11.85 -9.29
CA ASP A 38 0.57 -12.31 -9.24
C ASP A 38 -0.41 -11.15 -9.00
N THR A 39 -0.08 -10.28 -8.06
CA THR A 39 -0.89 -9.09 -7.80
C THR A 39 -0.92 -8.18 -9.02
N PHE A 40 0.22 -8.02 -9.70
CA PHE A 40 0.31 -7.21 -10.90
C PHE A 40 -0.60 -7.74 -12.01
N ASP A 41 -0.58 -9.05 -12.24
CA ASP A 41 -1.44 -9.68 -13.25
C ASP A 41 -2.91 -9.43 -12.92
N TRP A 42 -3.28 -9.58 -11.66
CA TRP A 42 -4.64 -9.33 -11.21
C TRP A 42 -5.03 -7.86 -11.39
N LEU A 43 -4.14 -6.94 -11.04
CA LEU A 43 -4.39 -5.50 -11.19
C LEU A 43 -4.54 -5.09 -12.66
N GLN A 44 -3.83 -5.75 -13.57
CA GLN A 44 -3.99 -5.48 -15.00
C GLN A 44 -5.39 -5.81 -15.49
N THR A 45 -6.04 -6.83 -14.88
CA THR A 45 -7.44 -7.12 -15.21
C THR A 45 -8.39 -6.01 -14.76
N LYS A 46 -7.99 -5.23 -13.76
CA LYS A 46 -8.80 -4.13 -13.22
C LYS A 46 -8.62 -2.84 -14.00
N LEU A 47 -7.40 -2.53 -14.42
CA LEU A 47 -7.12 -1.28 -15.13
C LEU A 47 -7.37 -1.38 -16.64
N ARG A 48 -7.16 -2.55 -17.24
CA ARG A 48 -7.46 -2.82 -18.67
C ARG A 48 -6.89 -1.76 -19.59
N GLU A 49 -5.59 -1.50 -19.49
CA GLU A 49 -4.95 -0.45 -20.29
C GLU A 49 -4.62 -0.88 -21.71
N GLY A 50 -4.89 -2.12 -22.07
CA GLY A 50 -4.65 -2.62 -23.42
C GLY A 50 -3.20 -2.96 -23.75
N VAL A 51 -2.26 -2.67 -22.87
CA VAL A 51 -0.86 -3.02 -23.02
C VAL A 51 -0.53 -4.13 -22.04
N PRO A 52 -0.10 -5.31 -22.50
CA PRO A 52 0.26 -6.39 -21.59
C PRO A 52 1.65 -6.11 -21.02
N TYR A 53 1.69 -5.66 -19.76
CA TYR A 53 2.95 -5.51 -19.05
C TYR A 53 3.45 -6.85 -18.53
N THR A 54 4.77 -6.98 -18.45
CA THR A 54 5.41 -8.12 -17.79
C THR A 54 5.86 -7.71 -16.39
N ALA A 55 6.24 -8.70 -15.56
CA ALA A 55 6.67 -8.41 -14.21
C ALA A 55 7.87 -7.45 -14.16
N ASP A 56 8.74 -7.46 -15.18
CA ASP A 56 9.89 -6.56 -15.22
C ASP A 56 9.49 -5.09 -15.41
N ASP A 57 8.31 -4.82 -15.94
CA ASP A 57 7.80 -3.45 -16.05
C ASP A 57 7.57 -2.81 -14.68
N LEU A 58 7.48 -3.63 -13.62
CA LEU A 58 7.36 -3.13 -12.25
C LEU A 58 8.59 -2.37 -11.75
N TYR A 59 9.72 -2.50 -12.42
CA TYR A 59 10.90 -1.70 -12.12
C TYR A 59 10.84 -0.29 -12.73
N THR A 60 9.86 -0.02 -13.58
CA THR A 60 9.62 1.31 -14.12
C THR A 60 8.78 2.10 -13.11
N PRO A 61 9.29 3.21 -12.53
CA PRO A 61 8.57 3.93 -11.48
C PRO A 61 7.14 4.31 -11.86
N ARG A 62 6.93 4.83 -13.05
CA ARG A 62 5.59 5.24 -13.51
C ARG A 62 4.60 4.07 -13.48
N VAL A 63 5.02 2.91 -13.95
CA VAL A 63 4.16 1.71 -13.97
C VAL A 63 3.90 1.23 -12.55
N ASN A 64 4.95 1.13 -11.75
CA ASN A 64 4.85 0.64 -10.37
C ASN A 64 3.90 1.51 -9.53
N ILE A 65 4.09 2.83 -9.59
CA ILE A 65 3.28 3.76 -8.79
C ILE A 65 1.82 3.71 -9.24
N ARG A 66 1.57 3.66 -10.54
CA ARG A 66 0.21 3.59 -11.06
C ARG A 66 -0.53 2.36 -10.53
N TYR A 67 0.11 1.20 -10.62
CA TYR A 67 -0.53 -0.05 -10.16
C TYR A 67 -0.55 -0.17 -8.64
N GLY A 68 0.47 0.34 -7.96
CA GLY A 68 0.46 0.39 -6.49
C GLY A 68 -0.67 1.28 -5.96
N CYS A 69 -0.89 2.44 -6.58
CA CYS A 69 -2.00 3.31 -6.21
C CYS A 69 -3.35 2.65 -6.48
N LYS A 70 -3.48 1.94 -7.59
CA LYS A 70 -4.71 1.19 -7.87
C LYS A 70 -4.97 0.13 -6.80
N PHE A 71 -3.92 -0.57 -6.38
CA PHE A 71 -4.06 -1.58 -5.34
C PHE A 71 -4.49 -0.94 -4.01
N LEU A 72 -3.85 0.15 -3.61
CA LEU A 72 -4.25 0.90 -2.40
C LEU A 72 -5.72 1.35 -2.48
N GLN A 73 -6.14 1.87 -3.63
CA GLN A 73 -7.52 2.30 -3.83
C GLN A 73 -8.50 1.14 -3.62
N ILE A 74 -8.21 0.00 -4.25
CA ILE A 74 -9.06 -1.19 -4.11
C ILE A 74 -9.17 -1.61 -2.65
N LEU A 75 -8.03 -1.61 -1.93
CA LEU A 75 -8.03 -2.04 -0.54
C LEU A 75 -8.77 -1.04 0.36
N GLN A 76 -8.63 0.25 0.11
CA GLN A 76 -9.35 1.27 0.87
C GLN A 76 -10.84 1.21 0.61
N ASP A 77 -11.25 0.85 -0.60
CA ASP A 77 -12.67 0.65 -0.91
C ASP A 77 -13.23 -0.62 -0.27
N LYS A 78 -12.39 -1.64 -0.14
CA LYS A 78 -12.80 -2.93 0.43
C LYS A 78 -12.87 -2.92 1.95
N TYR A 79 -11.94 -2.24 2.60
CA TYR A 79 -11.82 -2.23 4.06
C TYR A 79 -12.00 -0.80 4.58
N SER A 80 -12.95 -0.62 5.48
CA SER A 80 -13.26 0.72 6.03
C SER A 80 -12.15 1.26 6.92
N GLU A 81 -11.37 0.36 7.56
CA GLU A 81 -10.29 0.75 8.46
C GLU A 81 -8.96 0.76 7.73
N GLN A 82 -8.21 1.86 7.87
CA GLN A 82 -6.91 2.00 7.20
C GLN A 82 -5.92 0.94 7.63
N THR A 83 -5.90 0.60 8.92
CA THR A 83 -5.04 -0.47 9.45
C THR A 83 -5.31 -1.80 8.74
N THR A 84 -6.58 -2.11 8.52
CA THR A 84 -6.98 -3.34 7.85
C THR A 84 -6.56 -3.33 6.38
N ALA A 85 -6.76 -2.22 5.69
CA ALA A 85 -6.34 -2.07 4.29
C ALA A 85 -4.83 -2.22 4.13
N LEU A 86 -4.04 -1.59 5.00
CA LEU A 86 -2.59 -1.70 4.97
C LEU A 86 -2.11 -3.10 5.32
N SER A 87 -2.79 -3.76 6.25
CA SER A 87 -2.49 -5.16 6.58
C SER A 87 -2.69 -6.06 5.35
N ALA A 88 -3.76 -5.82 4.58
CA ALA A 88 -4.02 -6.57 3.36
C ALA A 88 -2.99 -6.27 2.26
N TYR A 89 -2.48 -5.05 2.20
CA TYR A 89 -1.40 -4.71 1.26
C TYR A 89 -0.17 -5.57 1.51
N ASN A 90 0.18 -5.76 2.78
CA ASN A 90 1.38 -6.51 3.17
C ASN A 90 1.15 -8.03 3.24
N ALA A 91 0.07 -8.46 3.88
CA ALA A 91 -0.17 -9.88 4.18
C ALA A 91 -1.08 -10.58 3.18
N GLY A 92 -1.77 -9.83 2.32
CA GLY A 92 -2.69 -10.38 1.33
C GLY A 92 -4.14 -10.31 1.76
N ILE A 93 -5.03 -10.16 0.77
CA ILE A 93 -6.48 -10.06 0.98
C ILE A 93 -7.01 -11.34 1.64
N GLY A 94 -6.59 -12.51 1.15
CA GLY A 94 -7.06 -13.79 1.71
C GLY A 94 -6.70 -13.94 3.17
N THR A 95 -5.47 -13.58 3.54
CA THR A 95 -5.00 -13.65 4.92
C THR A 95 -5.84 -12.74 5.81
N VAL A 96 -6.05 -11.50 5.40
CA VAL A 96 -6.82 -10.53 6.19
C VAL A 96 -8.28 -10.95 6.29
N ASN A 97 -8.87 -11.47 5.22
CA ASN A 97 -10.25 -11.97 5.28
C ASN A 97 -10.38 -13.12 6.28
N ASN A 98 -9.38 -14.01 6.35
CA ASN A 98 -9.36 -15.07 7.37
C ASN A 98 -9.28 -14.49 8.78
N TRP A 99 -8.45 -13.46 8.98
CA TRP A 99 -8.34 -12.80 10.29
C TRP A 99 -9.67 -12.17 10.70
N LEU A 100 -10.35 -11.50 9.77
CA LEU A 100 -11.64 -10.85 10.07
C LEU A 100 -12.73 -11.88 10.37
N SER A 101 -12.60 -13.11 9.90
CA SER A 101 -13.54 -14.19 10.18
C SER A 101 -13.25 -14.90 11.50
N ASN A 102 -12.14 -14.58 12.15
CA ASN A 102 -11.72 -15.24 13.39
C ASN A 102 -12.10 -14.35 14.59
N PRO A 103 -13.03 -14.80 15.47
CA PRO A 103 -13.45 -13.98 16.62
C PRO A 103 -12.32 -13.64 17.58
N ASP A 104 -11.23 -14.42 17.61
CA ASP A 104 -10.08 -14.13 18.47
C ASP A 104 -9.23 -12.97 17.93
N VAL A 105 -9.42 -12.62 16.65
CA VAL A 105 -8.66 -11.55 15.99
C VAL A 105 -9.55 -10.35 15.71
N SER A 106 -10.83 -10.56 15.44
CA SER A 106 -11.78 -9.49 15.14
C SER A 106 -13.14 -9.82 15.73
N GLN A 107 -13.61 -9.00 16.65
CA GLN A 107 -14.91 -9.21 17.28
C GLN A 107 -16.08 -8.90 16.34
N ASP A 108 -15.94 -7.85 15.54
CA ASP A 108 -17.03 -7.38 14.69
C ASP A 108 -16.91 -7.84 13.23
N GLY A 109 -15.81 -8.48 12.86
CA GLY A 109 -15.58 -8.91 11.48
C GLY A 109 -15.23 -7.79 10.52
N VAL A 110 -15.04 -6.56 11.01
CA VAL A 110 -14.76 -5.37 10.22
C VAL A 110 -13.41 -4.76 10.57
N GLU A 111 -13.11 -4.70 11.86
CA GLU A 111 -11.88 -4.10 12.38
C GLU A 111 -11.01 -5.17 13.02
N LEU A 112 -9.71 -5.12 12.78
CA LEU A 112 -8.75 -6.02 13.42
C LEU A 112 -8.47 -5.55 14.85
N ASP A 113 -8.71 -6.42 15.84
CA ASP A 113 -8.36 -6.12 17.23
C ASP A 113 -6.86 -6.27 17.47
N ARG A 114 -6.22 -7.09 16.65
CA ARG A 114 -4.78 -7.27 16.65
C ARG A 114 -4.32 -7.73 15.26
N ILE A 115 -3.03 -7.59 14.99
CA ILE A 115 -2.44 -8.09 13.74
C ILE A 115 -1.61 -9.33 14.09
N PRO A 116 -2.05 -10.53 13.66
CA PRO A 116 -1.40 -11.79 14.06
C PRO A 116 0.05 -11.96 13.60
N TYR A 117 0.43 -11.33 12.47
CA TYR A 117 1.79 -11.43 11.95
C TYR A 117 2.62 -10.25 12.46
N PRO A 118 3.69 -10.50 13.26
CA PRO A 118 4.55 -9.41 13.72
C PRO A 118 5.15 -8.56 12.61
N GLU A 119 5.50 -9.17 11.49
CA GLU A 119 6.01 -8.46 10.32
C GLU A 119 4.99 -7.47 9.79
N THR A 120 3.74 -7.89 9.64
CA THR A 120 2.67 -7.03 9.15
C THR A 120 2.38 -5.90 10.14
N GLU A 121 2.40 -6.20 11.44
CA GLU A 121 2.21 -5.18 12.47
C GLU A 121 3.29 -4.10 12.37
N ARG A 122 4.56 -4.51 12.24
CA ARG A 122 5.66 -3.55 12.07
C ARG A 122 5.50 -2.72 10.81
N TYR A 123 5.08 -3.36 9.71
CA TYR A 123 4.84 -2.68 8.45
C TYR A 123 3.75 -1.61 8.59
N VAL A 124 2.61 -1.98 9.15
CA VAL A 124 1.49 -1.05 9.33
C VAL A 124 1.90 0.14 10.20
N ASN A 125 2.59 -0.13 11.30
CA ASN A 125 3.06 0.93 12.19
C ASN A 125 4.04 1.86 11.48
N ALA A 126 4.95 1.32 10.69
CA ALA A 126 5.92 2.13 9.94
C ALA A 126 5.21 3.01 8.90
N VAL A 127 4.25 2.45 8.17
CA VAL A 127 3.50 3.22 7.17
C VAL A 127 2.71 4.33 7.85
N LEU A 128 2.02 4.05 8.95
CA LEU A 128 1.22 5.06 9.63
C LEU A 128 2.07 6.18 10.22
N GLN A 129 3.24 5.85 10.79
CA GLN A 129 4.16 6.88 11.28
C GLN A 129 4.64 7.78 10.14
N ASN A 130 5.05 7.19 9.03
CA ASN A 130 5.49 7.94 7.87
C ASN A 130 4.34 8.76 7.28
N TYR A 131 3.15 8.20 7.25
CA TYR A 131 1.98 8.89 6.73
C TYR A 131 1.68 10.16 7.52
N HIS A 132 1.65 10.07 8.84
CA HIS A 132 1.41 11.22 9.69
C HIS A 132 2.50 12.29 9.52
N LYS A 133 3.74 11.87 9.41
CA LYS A 133 4.86 12.77 9.20
C LYS A 133 4.72 13.52 7.86
N TYR A 134 4.42 12.81 6.78
CA TYR A 134 4.27 13.44 5.48
C TYR A 134 3.03 14.35 5.44
N ARG A 135 1.95 13.97 6.12
CA ARG A 135 0.77 14.81 6.22
C ARG A 135 1.06 16.12 6.93
N GLU A 136 1.80 16.08 8.02
CA GLU A 136 2.21 17.29 8.73
C GLU A 136 3.02 18.21 7.83
N LEU A 137 3.93 17.65 7.04
CA LEU A 137 4.72 18.43 6.10
C LEU A 137 3.84 19.10 5.03
N TYR A 138 2.87 18.38 4.48
CA TYR A 138 1.96 18.93 3.48
C TYR A 138 1.05 20.01 4.08
N GLU A 139 0.49 19.77 5.25
CA GLU A 139 -0.34 20.77 5.94
C GLU A 139 0.46 22.01 6.25
N PHE A 140 1.69 21.85 6.71
CA PHE A 140 2.60 22.96 6.93
C PHE A 140 2.84 23.74 5.64
N ASP A 141 3.05 23.02 4.54
CA ASP A 141 3.27 23.61 3.23
C ASP A 141 2.05 24.41 2.76
N GLU A 142 0.85 23.88 2.98
CA GLU A 142 -0.39 24.58 2.62
C GLU A 142 -0.58 25.86 3.44
N ILE A 143 -0.36 25.77 4.75
CA ILE A 143 -0.52 26.92 5.65
C ILE A 143 0.57 27.95 5.38
N GLY A 144 1.79 27.47 5.21
CA GLY A 144 2.95 28.30 4.96
C GLY A 144 3.34 28.36 3.50
N GLY A 145 2.36 28.47 2.59
CA GLY A 145 2.60 28.43 1.15
C GLY A 145 3.66 29.41 0.66
N THR A 146 3.94 30.43 1.44
CA THR A 146 5.02 31.37 1.18
C THR A 146 6.42 30.79 1.41
N PHE A 147 6.50 29.65 2.09
CA PHE A 147 7.79 28.98 2.34
C PHE A 147 8.32 28.28 1.12
N HIS A 148 7.47 27.99 0.18
CA HIS A 148 7.86 27.33 -1.03
C HIS A 148 8.16 28.35 -2.08
N GLY A 149 9.07 29.05 -1.81
CA GLY A 149 9.46 30.06 -2.79
C GLY A 149 9.87 29.40 -4.08
#